data_5d40e0dfaad041d020d78d7dea4260a1
#
_entry.id   5d40e0dfaad041d020d78d7dea4260a1
#
_cell.length_a   1.000
_cell.length_b   1.000
_cell.length_c   1.000
_cell.angle_alpha   90.00
_cell.angle_beta   90.00
_cell.angle_gamma   90.00
#
_symmetry.space_group_name_H-M   'P 1'
#
loop_
_entity.id
_entity.type
_entity.pdbx_description
1 polymer ?
#
loop_
_entity_poly.entity_id
_entity_poly.type
_entity_poly.pdbx_seq_one_letter_code
_entity_poly.pdbx_strand_id
1 'polypeptide(L)'
;MDGRTHTRRRNRAAIQEAALRLFAEQGYEATTVAQIAREAGVSHMTFFRCFPTKEDVVLDDDYDPMLEELVRARPAAEPPVERVHRATMAGLGQVYEHNREALLGRVGLLLSIPGLRARIGENLASARTAFERGLTPEGREPDMETRAVAAACASALAEAVIAWSEAHERVELPDVIDRVFHALRGLPAPEQGTRP
;
A
#
# COMPACT_ATOMS: atom_id res chain seq x y z
N MET A 1 -4.07 -2.83 24.53
CA MET A 1 -3.65 -3.52 23.27
C MET A 1 -3.19 -4.93 23.62
N ASP A 2 -3.76 -5.95 22.98
CA ASP A 2 -3.53 -7.36 23.32
C ASP A 2 -2.11 -7.79 22.87
N GLY A 3 -1.33 -8.45 23.75
CA GLY A 3 0.02 -8.93 23.47
C GLY A 3 0.13 -9.86 22.26
N ARG A 4 -0.98 -10.53 21.88
CA ARG A 4 -1.06 -11.38 20.67
C ARG A 4 -1.00 -10.56 19.39
N THR A 5 -1.64 -9.39 19.35
CA THR A 5 -1.63 -8.48 18.19
C THR A 5 -0.23 -7.91 17.98
N HIS A 6 0.46 -7.52 19.05
CA HIS A 6 1.83 -7.03 18.98
C HIS A 6 2.81 -8.11 18.49
N THR A 7 2.69 -9.34 19.01
CA THR A 7 3.53 -10.46 18.57
C THR A 7 3.29 -10.81 17.10
N ARG A 8 2.03 -10.79 16.64
CA ARG A 8 1.70 -11.04 15.23
C ARG A 8 2.31 -9.98 14.31
N ARG A 9 2.18 -8.70 14.65
CA ARG A 9 2.76 -7.60 13.86
C ARG A 9 4.29 -7.72 13.77
N ARG A 10 4.96 -8.01 14.89
CA ARG A 10 6.41 -8.24 14.91
C ARG A 10 6.82 -9.42 14.03
N ASN A 11 6.11 -10.54 14.09
CA ASN A 11 6.41 -11.71 13.27
C ASN A 11 6.20 -11.42 11.78
N ARG A 12 5.15 -10.68 11.41
CA ARG A 12 4.92 -10.26 10.02
C ARG A 12 6.08 -9.43 9.49
N ALA A 13 6.49 -8.40 10.22
CA ALA A 13 7.62 -7.55 9.84
C ALA A 13 8.92 -8.36 9.67
N ALA A 14 9.24 -9.25 10.60
CA ALA A 14 10.42 -10.11 10.50
C ALA A 14 10.37 -11.07 9.29
N ILE A 15 9.20 -11.62 8.98
CA ILE A 15 9.00 -12.49 7.81
C ILE A 15 9.19 -11.70 6.52
N GLN A 16 8.61 -10.50 6.41
CA GLN A 16 8.74 -9.65 5.21
C GLN A 16 10.19 -9.22 4.98
N GLU A 17 10.88 -8.76 6.02
CA GLU A 17 12.28 -8.37 5.94
C GLU A 17 13.17 -9.54 5.48
N ALA A 18 13.01 -10.71 6.10
CA ALA A 18 13.76 -11.92 5.72
C ALA A 18 13.48 -12.35 4.28
N ALA A 19 12.20 -12.29 3.86
CA ALA A 19 11.79 -12.67 2.52
C ALA A 19 12.36 -11.74 1.46
N LEU A 20 12.22 -10.42 1.61
CA LEU A 20 12.72 -9.43 0.65
C LEU A 20 14.25 -9.52 0.51
N ARG A 21 14.97 -9.73 1.60
CA ARG A 21 16.41 -9.96 1.57
C ARG A 21 16.76 -11.24 0.78
N LEU A 22 16.14 -12.37 1.08
CA LEU A 22 16.38 -13.62 0.37
C LEU A 22 16.00 -13.54 -1.11
N PHE A 23 14.91 -12.84 -1.44
CA PHE A 23 14.52 -12.59 -2.84
C PHE A 23 15.57 -11.79 -3.60
N ALA A 24 16.18 -10.80 -2.96
CA ALA A 24 17.26 -10.01 -3.55
C ALA A 24 18.56 -10.82 -3.73
N GLU A 25 18.91 -11.69 -2.76
CA GLU A 25 20.14 -12.46 -2.76
C GLU A 25 20.15 -13.65 -3.72
N GLN A 26 19.06 -14.41 -3.76
CA GLN A 26 18.99 -15.69 -4.51
C GLN A 26 17.83 -15.78 -5.50
N GLY A 27 17.04 -14.72 -5.62
CA GLY A 27 15.86 -14.67 -6.50
C GLY A 27 14.60 -15.22 -5.86
N TYR A 28 13.46 -14.73 -6.39
CA TYR A 28 12.12 -15.09 -5.87
C TYR A 28 11.83 -16.58 -6.00
N GLU A 29 12.05 -17.19 -7.18
CA GLU A 29 11.70 -18.58 -7.46
C GLU A 29 12.53 -19.59 -6.62
N ALA A 30 13.82 -19.30 -6.40
CA ALA A 30 14.71 -20.15 -5.62
C ALA A 30 14.47 -20.05 -4.10
N THR A 31 13.73 -19.05 -3.63
CA THR A 31 13.47 -18.84 -2.21
C THR A 31 12.24 -19.62 -1.76
N THR A 32 12.42 -20.45 -0.73
CA THR A 32 11.36 -21.28 -0.14
C THR A 32 10.81 -20.69 1.14
N VAL A 33 9.56 -21.00 1.49
CA VAL A 33 8.93 -20.62 2.76
C VAL A 33 9.74 -21.12 3.96
N ALA A 34 10.35 -22.31 3.86
CA ALA A 34 11.18 -22.87 4.93
C ALA A 34 12.45 -22.02 5.18
N GLN A 35 13.08 -21.50 4.14
CA GLN A 35 14.22 -20.59 4.26
C GLN A 35 13.78 -19.27 4.90
N ILE A 36 12.67 -18.68 4.44
CA ILE A 36 12.13 -17.43 4.99
C ILE A 36 11.80 -17.59 6.48
N ALA A 37 11.08 -18.65 6.87
CA ALA A 37 10.70 -18.90 8.25
C ALA A 37 11.92 -19.06 9.17
N ARG A 38 12.94 -19.81 8.71
CA ARG A 38 14.20 -19.98 9.43
C ARG A 38 14.93 -18.66 9.63
N GLU A 39 15.03 -17.86 8.57
CA GLU A 39 15.72 -16.58 8.58
C GLU A 39 15.00 -15.54 9.46
N ALA A 40 13.67 -15.56 9.46
CA ALA A 40 12.83 -14.72 10.32
C ALA A 40 12.77 -15.20 11.78
N GLY A 41 13.40 -16.32 12.13
CA GLY A 41 13.36 -16.91 13.48
C GLY A 41 11.97 -17.37 13.91
N VAL A 42 11.11 -17.78 12.96
CA VAL A 42 9.75 -18.26 13.25
C VAL A 42 9.56 -19.71 12.79
N SER A 43 8.54 -20.39 13.36
CA SER A 43 8.16 -21.71 12.89
C SER A 43 7.44 -21.63 11.54
N HIS A 44 7.48 -22.71 10.76
CA HIS A 44 6.73 -22.87 9.50
C HIS A 44 5.22 -22.62 9.70
N MET A 45 4.65 -23.09 10.81
CA MET A 45 3.26 -22.84 11.18
C MET A 45 3.01 -21.34 11.45
N THR A 46 3.95 -20.66 12.08
CA THR A 46 3.86 -19.21 12.35
C THR A 46 3.89 -18.42 11.05
N PHE A 47 4.72 -18.83 10.07
CA PHE A 47 4.71 -18.22 8.74
C PHE A 47 3.31 -18.28 8.12
N PHE A 48 2.72 -19.47 7.98
CA PHE A 48 1.41 -19.63 7.35
C PHE A 48 0.25 -18.97 8.11
N ARG A 49 0.39 -18.78 9.42
CA ARG A 49 -0.57 -17.98 10.20
C ARG A 49 -0.44 -16.48 9.93
N CYS A 50 0.72 -16.00 9.49
CA CYS A 50 0.96 -14.61 9.12
C CYS A 50 0.66 -14.36 7.64
N PHE A 51 1.07 -15.27 6.77
CA PHE A 51 0.95 -15.16 5.31
C PHE A 51 0.55 -16.53 4.74
N PRO A 52 -0.63 -16.64 4.13
CA PRO A 52 -1.12 -17.89 3.55
C PRO A 52 -0.21 -18.46 2.45
N THR A 53 0.44 -17.59 1.68
CA THR A 53 1.34 -17.97 0.58
C THR A 53 2.64 -17.15 0.59
N LYS A 54 3.63 -17.54 -0.21
CA LYS A 54 4.86 -16.78 -0.43
C LYS A 54 4.56 -15.45 -1.14
N GLU A 55 3.60 -15.46 -2.03
CA GLU A 55 3.10 -14.30 -2.76
C GLU A 55 2.55 -13.24 -1.81
N ASP A 56 1.80 -13.65 -0.79
CA ASP A 56 1.18 -12.74 0.17
C ASP A 56 2.22 -11.96 0.97
N VAL A 57 3.43 -12.48 1.13
CA VAL A 57 4.54 -11.74 1.78
C VAL A 57 4.92 -10.49 0.97
N VAL A 58 4.81 -10.55 -0.36
CA VAL A 58 5.11 -9.43 -1.26
C VAL A 58 3.89 -8.53 -1.45
N LEU A 59 2.70 -9.12 -1.55
CA LEU A 59 1.45 -8.41 -1.83
C LEU A 59 0.89 -7.67 -0.62
N ASP A 60 1.01 -8.27 0.57
CA ASP A 60 0.37 -7.75 1.77
C ASP A 60 1.07 -6.47 2.27
N ASP A 61 0.28 -5.44 2.45
CA ASP A 61 0.74 -4.11 2.80
C ASP A 61 0.27 -3.75 4.23
N ASP A 62 1.21 -3.71 5.17
CA ASP A 62 0.93 -3.30 6.55
C ASP A 62 0.67 -1.78 6.67
N TYR A 63 0.74 -1.02 5.55
CA TYR A 63 0.50 0.43 5.54
C TYR A 63 -0.99 0.79 5.48
N ASP A 64 -1.86 -0.09 4.98
CA ASP A 64 -3.29 0.18 4.83
C ASP A 64 -3.98 0.62 6.13
N PRO A 65 -3.79 -0.06 7.29
CA PRO A 65 -4.39 0.40 8.54
C PRO A 65 -3.88 1.77 9.00
N MET A 66 -2.60 2.05 8.76
CA MET A 66 -2.01 3.36 9.06
C MET A 66 -2.59 4.45 8.16
N LEU A 67 -2.73 4.17 6.87
CA LEU A 67 -3.34 5.11 5.92
C LEU A 67 -4.81 5.39 6.27
N GLU A 68 -5.59 4.38 6.65
CA GLU A 68 -6.96 4.55 7.15
C GLU A 68 -7.00 5.53 8.32
N GLU A 69 -6.14 5.33 9.34
CA GLU A 69 -6.07 6.20 10.52
C GLU A 69 -5.63 7.62 10.15
N LEU A 70 -4.63 7.77 9.30
CA LEU A 70 -4.14 9.07 8.85
C LEU A 70 -5.19 9.84 8.04
N VAL A 71 -5.93 9.18 7.16
CA VAL A 71 -7.05 9.80 6.41
C VAL A 71 -8.17 10.23 7.37
N ARG A 72 -8.53 9.37 8.33
CA ARG A 72 -9.56 9.67 9.33
C ARG A 72 -9.19 10.87 10.21
N ALA A 73 -7.92 11.01 10.56
CA ALA A 73 -7.40 12.10 11.38
C ALA A 73 -7.39 13.46 10.65
N ARG A 74 -7.53 13.49 9.32
CA ARG A 74 -7.58 14.75 8.57
C ARG A 74 -8.90 15.50 8.83
N PRO A 75 -8.85 16.86 8.85
CA PRO A 75 -10.06 17.68 9.01
C PRO A 75 -11.14 17.31 7.96
N ALA A 76 -12.38 17.10 8.41
CA ALA A 76 -13.49 16.74 7.54
C ALA A 76 -13.86 17.85 6.51
N ALA A 77 -13.44 19.08 6.77
CA ALA A 77 -13.64 20.22 5.87
C ALA A 77 -12.66 20.20 4.67
N GLU A 78 -11.59 19.41 4.72
CA GLU A 78 -10.70 19.25 3.56
C GLU A 78 -11.40 18.42 2.46
N PRO A 79 -11.19 18.76 1.17
CA PRO A 79 -11.68 17.92 0.08
C PRO A 79 -11.18 16.47 0.21
N PRO A 80 -12.00 15.45 -0.09
CA PRO A 80 -11.64 14.05 0.13
C PRO A 80 -10.32 13.62 -0.55
N VAL A 81 -10.07 14.06 -1.77
CA VAL A 81 -8.80 13.78 -2.49
C VAL A 81 -7.61 14.40 -1.74
N GLU A 82 -7.77 15.61 -1.19
CA GLU A 82 -6.72 16.27 -0.41
C GLU A 82 -6.44 15.53 0.90
N ARG A 83 -7.48 15.05 1.59
CA ARG A 83 -7.33 14.23 2.79
C ARG A 83 -6.48 12.99 2.52
N VAL A 84 -6.80 12.25 1.45
CA VAL A 84 -6.05 11.05 1.06
C VAL A 84 -4.61 11.41 0.68
N HIS A 85 -4.41 12.44 -0.14
CA HIS A 85 -3.07 12.88 -0.55
C HIS A 85 -2.18 13.22 0.64
N ARG A 86 -2.65 14.10 1.54
CA ARG A 86 -1.87 14.50 2.72
C ARG A 86 -1.62 13.36 3.70
N ALA A 87 -2.59 12.46 3.87
CA ALA A 87 -2.42 11.26 4.67
C ALA A 87 -1.36 10.33 4.07
N THR A 88 -1.38 10.13 2.76
CA THR A 88 -0.38 9.32 2.04
C THR A 88 1.02 9.93 2.19
N MET A 89 1.17 11.25 2.01
CA MET A 89 2.46 11.93 2.20
C MET A 89 2.96 11.83 3.64
N ALA A 90 2.08 11.98 4.62
CA ALA A 90 2.44 11.83 6.04
C ALA A 90 2.86 10.40 6.39
N GLY A 91 2.15 9.39 5.87
CA GLY A 91 2.49 7.98 6.04
C GLY A 91 3.82 7.63 5.37
N LEU A 92 4.03 8.13 4.16
CA LEU A 92 5.27 7.92 3.43
C LEU A 92 6.47 8.50 4.18
N GLY A 93 6.37 9.72 4.73
CA GLY A 93 7.43 10.33 5.52
C GLY A 93 7.85 9.51 6.75
N GLN A 94 6.96 8.67 7.27
CA GLN A 94 7.28 7.79 8.40
C GLN A 94 8.11 6.55 8.02
N VAL A 95 8.03 6.11 6.78
CA VAL A 95 8.58 4.81 6.36
C VAL A 95 9.60 4.89 5.22
N TYR A 96 9.54 5.92 4.39
CA TYR A 96 10.30 6.00 3.15
C TYR A 96 11.80 6.15 3.36
N GLU A 97 12.22 7.06 4.24
CA GLU A 97 13.65 7.34 4.48
C GLU A 97 14.45 6.10 4.90
N HIS A 98 13.82 5.20 5.65
CA HIS A 98 14.48 4.01 6.19
C HIS A 98 14.26 2.73 5.35
N ASN A 99 13.28 2.74 4.44
CA ASN A 99 12.84 1.54 3.71
C ASN A 99 12.82 1.71 2.18
N ARG A 100 13.45 2.76 1.63
CA ARG A 100 13.41 3.07 0.20
C ARG A 100 13.84 1.88 -0.68
N GLU A 101 14.98 1.25 -0.35
CA GLU A 101 15.50 0.11 -1.10
C GLU A 101 14.59 -1.12 -1.00
N ALA A 102 14.07 -1.41 0.18
CA ALA A 102 13.13 -2.52 0.39
C ALA A 102 11.82 -2.30 -0.39
N LEU A 103 11.34 -1.05 -0.44
CA LEU A 103 10.15 -0.68 -1.21
C LEU A 103 10.40 -0.83 -2.73
N LEU A 104 11.54 -0.35 -3.24
CA LEU A 104 11.95 -0.55 -4.63
C LEU A 104 12.05 -2.03 -4.99
N GLY A 105 12.73 -2.82 -4.17
CA GLY A 105 12.85 -4.25 -4.38
C GLY A 105 11.49 -4.96 -4.41
N ARG A 106 10.59 -4.60 -3.50
CA ARG A 106 9.23 -5.14 -3.44
C ARG A 106 8.42 -4.78 -4.69
N VAL A 107 8.43 -3.52 -5.10
CA VAL A 107 7.71 -3.07 -6.31
C VAL A 107 8.31 -3.72 -7.57
N GLY A 108 9.63 -3.83 -7.64
CA GLY A 108 10.32 -4.54 -8.72
C GLY A 108 9.87 -6.01 -8.85
N LEU A 109 9.71 -6.72 -7.71
CA LEU A 109 9.17 -8.09 -7.69
C LEU A 109 7.71 -8.13 -8.16
N LEU A 110 6.86 -7.22 -7.68
CA LEU A 110 5.45 -7.14 -8.08
C LEU A 110 5.30 -6.96 -9.61
N LEU A 111 6.16 -6.18 -10.23
CA LEU A 111 6.09 -5.91 -11.67
C LEU A 111 6.76 -6.99 -12.53
N SER A 112 7.83 -7.63 -12.04
CA SER A 112 8.63 -8.58 -12.81
C SER A 112 8.12 -10.02 -12.76
N ILE A 113 7.44 -10.43 -11.67
CA ILE A 113 6.95 -11.80 -11.50
C ILE A 113 5.49 -11.89 -11.99
N PRO A 114 5.18 -12.67 -13.07
CA PRO A 114 3.83 -12.71 -13.66
C PRO A 114 2.73 -13.07 -12.66
N GLY A 115 2.98 -14.01 -11.74
CA GLY A 115 2.03 -14.40 -10.71
C GLY A 115 1.71 -13.29 -9.71
N LEU A 116 2.70 -12.47 -9.32
CA LEU A 116 2.52 -11.32 -8.45
C LEU A 116 1.82 -10.18 -9.21
N ARG A 117 2.24 -9.92 -10.45
CA ARG A 117 1.65 -8.88 -11.29
C ARG A 117 0.15 -9.11 -11.52
N ALA A 118 -0.28 -10.35 -11.72
CA ALA A 118 -1.69 -10.69 -11.88
C ALA A 118 -2.54 -10.36 -10.63
N ARG A 119 -1.92 -10.28 -9.45
CA ARG A 119 -2.57 -9.99 -8.17
C ARG A 119 -2.45 -8.55 -7.70
N ILE A 120 -1.85 -7.65 -8.49
CA ILE A 120 -1.77 -6.20 -8.16
C ILE A 120 -3.17 -5.62 -7.87
N GLY A 121 -4.21 -6.11 -8.57
CA GLY A 121 -5.59 -5.71 -8.32
C GLY A 121 -6.08 -5.97 -6.89
N GLU A 122 -5.58 -6.99 -6.20
CA GLU A 122 -5.91 -7.29 -4.81
C GLU A 122 -5.33 -6.22 -3.87
N ASN A 123 -4.08 -5.83 -4.09
CA ASN A 123 -3.43 -4.76 -3.33
C ASN A 123 -4.13 -3.40 -3.53
N LEU A 124 -4.53 -3.11 -4.77
CA LEU A 124 -5.31 -1.92 -5.10
C LEU A 124 -6.67 -1.89 -4.38
N ALA A 125 -7.35 -3.04 -4.29
CA ALA A 125 -8.62 -3.16 -3.58
C ALA A 125 -8.45 -2.94 -2.07
N SER A 126 -7.33 -3.36 -1.49
CA SER A 126 -7.00 -3.15 -0.08
C SER A 126 -6.79 -1.66 0.23
N ALA A 127 -5.93 -0.97 -0.52
CA ALA A 127 -5.71 0.47 -0.39
C ALA A 127 -7.00 1.27 -0.57
N ARG A 128 -7.81 0.92 -1.58
CA ARG A 128 -9.14 1.52 -1.78
C ARG A 128 -10.01 1.37 -0.53
N THR A 129 -10.06 0.18 0.06
CA THR A 129 -10.87 -0.08 1.27
C THR A 129 -10.37 0.75 2.45
N ALA A 130 -9.06 0.92 2.62
CA ALA A 130 -8.49 1.77 3.66
C ALA A 130 -8.91 3.25 3.46
N PHE A 131 -8.86 3.75 2.24
CA PHE A 131 -9.31 5.12 1.93
C PHE A 131 -10.82 5.29 2.13
N GLU A 132 -11.65 4.32 1.70
CA GLU A 132 -13.09 4.35 1.94
C GLU A 132 -13.41 4.47 3.44
N ARG A 133 -12.77 3.64 4.27
CA ARG A 133 -12.97 3.65 5.73
C ARG A 133 -12.46 4.93 6.38
N GLY A 134 -11.30 5.43 5.94
CA GLY A 134 -10.72 6.67 6.46
C GLY A 134 -11.55 7.92 6.10
N LEU A 135 -12.17 7.95 4.93
CA LEU A 135 -13.03 9.03 4.48
C LEU A 135 -14.43 8.99 5.08
N THR A 136 -14.91 7.79 5.45
CA THR A 136 -16.27 7.58 5.95
C THR A 136 -16.34 7.86 7.45
N PRO A 137 -17.32 8.64 7.94
CA PRO A 137 -17.54 8.82 9.37
C PRO A 137 -17.83 7.47 10.07
N GLU A 138 -17.37 7.35 11.32
CA GLU A 138 -17.56 6.14 12.10
C GLU A 138 -19.05 5.75 12.21
N GLY A 139 -19.34 4.46 12.05
CA GLY A 139 -20.71 3.92 12.10
C GLY A 139 -21.55 4.16 10.84
N ARG A 140 -20.96 4.68 9.77
CA ARG A 140 -21.64 4.88 8.48
C ARG A 140 -21.05 3.98 7.39
N GLU A 141 -21.85 3.72 6.36
CA GLU A 141 -21.39 3.09 5.12
C GLU A 141 -20.90 4.17 4.13
N PRO A 142 -19.87 3.87 3.32
CA PRO A 142 -19.40 4.81 2.31
C PRO A 142 -20.46 5.01 1.21
N ASP A 143 -20.78 6.27 0.89
CA ASP A 143 -21.61 6.61 -0.24
C ASP A 143 -20.89 6.40 -1.58
N MET A 144 -21.60 6.64 -2.69
CA MET A 144 -21.07 6.43 -4.04
C MET A 144 -19.87 7.36 -4.31
N GLU A 145 -19.96 8.60 -3.89
CA GLU A 145 -18.94 9.63 -4.06
C GLU A 145 -17.66 9.27 -3.31
N THR A 146 -17.77 8.85 -2.05
CA THR A 146 -16.65 8.38 -1.23
C THR A 146 -15.96 7.17 -1.90
N ARG A 147 -16.74 6.19 -2.37
CA ARG A 147 -16.20 5.02 -3.06
C ARG A 147 -15.48 5.38 -4.36
N ALA A 148 -16.03 6.33 -5.13
CA ALA A 148 -15.41 6.79 -6.37
C ALA A 148 -14.09 7.53 -6.10
N VAL A 149 -14.05 8.42 -5.12
CA VAL A 149 -12.82 9.11 -4.71
C VAL A 149 -11.77 8.13 -4.20
N ALA A 150 -12.15 7.21 -3.34
CA ALA A 150 -11.21 6.20 -2.80
C ALA A 150 -10.61 5.34 -3.92
N ALA A 151 -11.43 4.90 -4.89
CA ALA A 151 -10.96 4.14 -6.05
C ALA A 151 -10.01 4.95 -6.93
N ALA A 152 -10.34 6.21 -7.22
CA ALA A 152 -9.47 7.10 -8.01
C ALA A 152 -8.13 7.36 -7.30
N CYS A 153 -8.14 7.62 -5.99
CA CYS A 153 -6.93 7.83 -5.20
C CYS A 153 -6.07 6.57 -5.13
N ALA A 154 -6.67 5.38 -4.94
CA ALA A 154 -5.93 4.13 -4.91
C ALA A 154 -5.26 3.85 -6.27
N SER A 155 -5.97 4.06 -7.38
CA SER A 155 -5.40 3.92 -8.73
C SER A 155 -4.29 4.94 -8.99
N ALA A 156 -4.47 6.18 -8.56
CA ALA A 156 -3.46 7.23 -8.69
C ALA A 156 -2.19 6.90 -7.90
N LEU A 157 -2.33 6.37 -6.67
CA LEU A 157 -1.19 5.93 -5.85
C LEU A 157 -0.45 4.75 -6.49
N ALA A 158 -1.18 3.76 -6.99
CA ALA A 158 -0.59 2.61 -7.68
C ALA A 158 0.20 3.05 -8.92
N GLU A 159 -0.36 3.94 -9.74
CA GLU A 159 0.32 4.50 -10.91
C GLU A 159 1.59 5.28 -10.52
N ALA A 160 1.52 6.07 -9.44
CA ALA A 160 2.69 6.77 -8.93
C ALA A 160 3.82 5.82 -8.50
N VAL A 161 3.49 4.72 -7.82
CA VAL A 161 4.47 3.71 -7.39
C VAL A 161 5.08 2.98 -8.59
N ILE A 162 4.26 2.64 -9.60
CA ILE A 162 4.73 1.99 -10.85
C ILE A 162 5.68 2.93 -11.59
N ALA A 163 5.26 4.18 -11.85
CA ALA A 163 6.07 5.16 -12.55
C ALA A 163 7.40 5.47 -11.84
N TRP A 164 7.37 5.52 -10.50
CA TRP A 164 8.58 5.67 -9.71
C TRP A 164 9.54 4.49 -9.86
N SER A 165 9.03 3.27 -9.80
CA SER A 165 9.83 2.05 -10.00
C SER A 165 10.49 2.01 -11.39
N GLU A 166 9.76 2.42 -12.43
CA GLU A 166 10.27 2.48 -13.81
C GLU A 166 11.30 3.58 -14.02
N ALA A 167 11.23 4.65 -13.25
CA ALA A 167 12.16 5.79 -13.34
C ALA A 167 13.58 5.48 -12.79
N HIS A 168 13.80 4.34 -12.13
CA HIS A 168 15.10 3.86 -11.67
C HIS A 168 15.94 4.97 -11.01
N GLU A 169 15.56 5.40 -9.81
CA GLU A 169 16.33 6.36 -8.98
C GLU A 169 16.43 7.81 -9.49
N ARG A 170 15.84 8.15 -10.65
CA ARG A 170 15.92 9.53 -11.19
C ARG A 170 14.96 10.49 -10.50
N VAL A 171 13.98 9.97 -9.78
CA VAL A 171 12.95 10.74 -9.09
C VAL A 171 12.64 10.12 -7.73
N GLU A 172 12.18 10.93 -6.79
CA GLU A 172 11.76 10.46 -5.48
C GLU A 172 10.26 10.14 -5.47
N LEU A 173 9.87 9.07 -4.77
CA LEU A 173 8.46 8.65 -4.70
C LEU A 173 7.53 9.76 -4.19
N PRO A 174 7.90 10.54 -3.16
CA PRO A 174 7.08 11.67 -2.71
C PRO A 174 6.72 12.64 -3.84
N ASP A 175 7.70 13.00 -4.69
CA ASP A 175 7.50 13.93 -5.80
C ASP A 175 6.55 13.36 -6.87
N VAL A 176 6.65 12.06 -7.14
CA VAL A 176 5.75 11.38 -8.10
C VAL A 176 4.33 11.34 -7.56
N ILE A 177 4.15 11.00 -6.28
CA ILE A 177 2.84 10.99 -5.63
C ILE A 177 2.23 12.40 -5.67
N ASP A 178 2.99 13.44 -5.29
CA ASP A 178 2.49 14.82 -5.29
C ASP A 178 2.03 15.24 -6.69
N ARG A 179 2.80 14.94 -7.73
CA ARG A 179 2.45 15.23 -9.13
C ARG A 179 1.18 14.52 -9.58
N VAL A 180 1.03 13.24 -9.27
CA VAL A 180 -0.13 12.44 -9.69
C VAL A 180 -1.40 12.93 -8.97
N PHE A 181 -1.33 13.18 -7.66
CA PHE A 181 -2.46 13.73 -6.92
C PHE A 181 -2.79 15.17 -7.32
N HIS A 182 -1.80 15.96 -7.73
CA HIS A 182 -2.03 17.29 -8.28
C HIS A 182 -2.82 17.22 -9.60
N ALA A 183 -2.44 16.30 -10.49
CA ALA A 183 -3.18 16.07 -11.74
C ALA A 183 -4.61 15.58 -11.47
N LEU A 184 -4.81 14.69 -10.48
CA LEU A 184 -6.14 14.21 -10.11
C LEU A 184 -7.06 15.34 -9.62
N ARG A 185 -6.52 16.32 -8.90
CA ARG A 185 -7.29 17.52 -8.45
C ARG A 185 -7.61 18.48 -9.59
N GLY A 186 -6.79 18.53 -10.62
CA GLY A 186 -6.96 19.41 -11.79
C GLY A 186 -8.02 18.92 -12.79
N LEU A 187 -8.62 17.75 -12.60
CA LEU A 187 -9.71 17.29 -13.43
C LEU A 187 -10.91 18.25 -13.25
N PRO A 188 -11.48 18.85 -14.35
CA PRO A 188 -12.61 19.76 -14.25
C PRO A 188 -13.81 19.01 -13.65
N ALA A 189 -14.50 19.69 -12.73
CA ALA A 189 -15.80 19.20 -12.26
C ALA A 189 -16.75 19.06 -13.47
N PRO A 190 -17.61 18.03 -13.52
CA PRO A 190 -18.61 17.92 -14.57
C PRO A 190 -19.48 19.17 -14.52
N GLU A 191 -19.64 19.84 -15.67
CA GLU A 191 -20.61 20.92 -15.78
C GLU A 191 -21.97 20.38 -15.32
N GLN A 192 -22.55 21.03 -14.33
CA GLN A 192 -23.93 20.71 -13.92
C GLN A 192 -24.82 21.02 -15.11
N GLY A 193 -25.08 20.04 -15.94
CA GLY A 193 -26.01 20.16 -17.04
C GLY A 193 -27.35 20.57 -16.48
N THR A 194 -27.77 21.77 -16.83
CA THR A 194 -29.14 22.25 -16.65
C THR A 194 -30.03 21.21 -17.32
N ARG A 195 -30.67 20.36 -16.52
CA ARG A 195 -31.72 19.46 -17.04
C ARG A 195 -32.84 20.36 -17.59
N PRO A 196 -33.27 20.13 -18.82
CA PRO A 196 -34.44 20.80 -19.37
C PRO A 196 -35.73 20.46 -18.63
#